data_d14a10754dec149dc45bbd9173f71ac8
#
_entry.id   d14a10754dec149dc45bbd9173f71ac8
#
_cell.length_a   1.000
_cell.length_b   1.000
_cell.length_c   1.000
_cell.angle_alpha   90.00
_cell.angle_beta   90.00
_cell.angle_gamma   90.00
#
_symmetry.space_group_name_H-M   'P 1'
#
loop_
_entity.id
_entity.type
_entity.pdbx_description
1 polymer ?
#
loop_
_entity_poly.entity_id
_entity_poly.type
_entity_poly.pdbx_seq_one_letter_code
_entity_poly.pdbx_strand_id
1 'polypeptide(L)'
;RVLFRSAPSLTAEEFAEATKIYFERCAGCHGVLRKGATGKPLTPDITLQRGTEFLKILINMGSPAGMPNWGTSGQLSEKQIDIMARFLQNEPPTPPEWGMKEMKDSWKVLVPVDKRPTKQMNNFNLDNIFAVTLRDSGEVALIDGDSKKIIKIIKTGYAVHISRASNSGRYVYTIGRDAKIDMIDLFMDPPQVVAEIKIGLEARSVETSKYKGYEDKLA
;
A
#
# COMPACT_ATOMS: atom_id res chain seq x y z
N ARG A 1 3.37 41.83 4.78
CA ARG A 1 2.23 41.32 5.58
C ARG A 1 2.01 39.89 5.17
N VAL A 2 2.42 38.96 6.01
CA VAL A 2 2.02 37.56 5.87
C VAL A 2 0.53 37.52 6.22
N LEU A 3 -0.32 37.36 5.22
CA LEU A 3 -1.72 37.06 5.44
C LEU A 3 -1.78 35.65 6.05
N PHE A 4 -2.03 35.56 7.34
CA PHE A 4 -2.37 34.30 7.99
C PHE A 4 -3.69 33.82 7.38
N ARG A 5 -3.60 32.88 6.44
CA ARG A 5 -4.80 32.18 5.97
C ARG A 5 -5.27 31.27 7.11
N SER A 6 -6.51 31.43 7.52
CA SER A 6 -7.14 30.48 8.43
C SER A 6 -7.31 29.13 7.72
N ALA A 7 -7.18 28.05 8.47
CA ALA A 7 -7.43 26.71 7.93
C ALA A 7 -8.89 26.61 7.41
N PRO A 8 -9.12 26.02 6.23
CA PRO A 8 -10.46 25.79 5.72
C PRO A 8 -11.26 24.89 6.67
N SER A 9 -12.55 25.20 6.83
CA SER A 9 -13.45 24.42 7.69
C SER A 9 -13.73 23.03 7.08
N LEU A 10 -13.95 22.06 7.96
CA LEU A 10 -14.39 20.70 7.67
C LEU A 10 -15.51 20.32 8.63
N THR A 11 -16.49 19.54 8.18
CA THR A 11 -17.41 18.87 9.11
C THR A 11 -16.68 17.73 9.84
N ALA A 12 -17.27 17.21 10.91
CA ALA A 12 -16.72 16.08 11.63
C ALA A 12 -16.61 14.83 10.74
N GLU A 13 -17.60 14.60 9.87
CA GLU A 13 -17.65 13.50 8.92
C GLU A 13 -16.55 13.65 7.85
N GLU A 14 -16.38 14.85 7.29
CA GLU A 14 -15.33 15.15 6.33
C GLU A 14 -13.94 14.95 6.95
N PHE A 15 -13.75 15.40 8.19
CA PHE A 15 -12.49 15.22 8.91
C PHE A 15 -12.19 13.74 9.17
N ALA A 16 -13.20 12.95 9.55
CA ALA A 16 -13.06 11.50 9.76
C ALA A 16 -12.74 10.76 8.44
N GLU A 17 -13.44 11.10 7.35
CA GLU A 17 -13.18 10.53 6.02
C GLU A 17 -11.74 10.86 5.57
N ALA A 18 -11.33 12.12 5.69
CA ALA A 18 -9.98 12.54 5.32
C ALA A 18 -8.90 11.88 6.18
N THR A 19 -9.15 11.72 7.47
CA THR A 19 -8.24 11.00 8.38
C THR A 19 -8.02 9.57 7.90
N LYS A 20 -9.09 8.86 7.56
CA LYS A 20 -9.00 7.50 7.02
C LYS A 20 -8.19 7.46 5.72
N ILE A 21 -8.52 8.32 4.75
CA ILE A 21 -7.81 8.41 3.47
C ILE A 21 -6.34 8.71 3.70
N TYR A 22 -6.01 9.63 4.61
CA TYR A 22 -4.62 10.00 4.90
C TYR A 22 -3.80 8.80 5.37
N PHE A 23 -4.28 8.07 6.37
CA PHE A 23 -3.56 6.91 6.91
C PHE A 23 -3.56 5.69 5.99
N GLU A 24 -4.50 5.60 5.06
CA GLU A 24 -4.53 4.51 4.07
C GLU A 24 -3.67 4.80 2.83
N ARG A 25 -3.53 6.08 2.43
CA ARG A 25 -2.97 6.46 1.13
C ARG A 25 -1.77 7.41 1.19
N CYS A 26 -1.70 8.28 2.19
CA CYS A 26 -0.76 9.39 2.22
C CYS A 26 0.36 9.21 3.24
N ALA A 27 0.06 8.66 4.42
CA ALA A 27 0.99 8.53 5.53
C ALA A 27 2.25 7.74 5.17
N GLY A 28 2.12 6.69 4.37
CA GLY A 28 3.25 5.88 3.90
C GLY A 28 4.34 6.65 3.15
N CYS A 29 4.03 7.84 2.61
CA CYS A 29 5.01 8.71 1.96
C CYS A 29 5.27 10.00 2.74
N HIS A 30 4.22 10.57 3.35
CA HIS A 30 4.29 11.88 4.00
C HIS A 30 4.47 11.83 5.52
N GLY A 31 4.52 10.60 6.09
CA GLY A 31 4.66 10.35 7.51
C GLY A 31 3.36 10.48 8.29
N VAL A 32 3.18 9.70 9.35
CA VAL A 32 1.95 9.72 10.19
C VAL A 32 1.73 11.08 10.86
N LEU A 33 2.79 11.82 11.16
CA LEU A 33 2.76 13.17 11.72
C LEU A 33 2.90 14.28 10.66
N ARG A 34 2.77 13.96 9.38
CA ARG A 34 2.92 14.87 8.24
C ARG A 34 4.29 15.58 8.16
N LYS A 35 5.30 15.12 8.89
CA LYS A 35 6.64 15.71 8.89
C LYS A 35 7.49 15.31 7.69
N GLY A 36 6.94 14.55 6.77
CA GLY A 36 7.62 14.00 5.61
C GLY A 36 8.27 12.66 5.91
N ALA A 37 8.54 11.90 4.84
CA ALA A 37 9.33 10.69 4.83
C ALA A 37 9.99 10.56 3.43
N THR A 38 9.49 9.71 2.51
CA THR A 38 9.91 9.75 1.10
C THR A 38 9.23 10.89 0.34
N GLY A 39 8.03 11.30 0.77
CA GLY A 39 7.32 12.50 0.31
C GLY A 39 7.67 13.74 1.15
N LYS A 40 7.39 14.91 0.61
CA LYS A 40 7.62 16.18 1.31
C LYS A 40 6.73 16.33 2.55
N PRO A 41 7.12 17.15 3.53
CA PRO A 41 6.27 17.50 4.66
C PRO A 41 4.94 18.14 4.20
N LEU A 42 3.87 17.84 4.96
CA LEU A 42 2.52 18.39 4.76
C LEU A 42 2.02 19.04 6.06
N THR A 43 2.92 19.73 6.75
CA THR A 43 2.57 20.48 7.96
C THR A 43 1.73 21.73 7.60
N PRO A 44 0.84 22.22 8.47
CA PRO A 44 -0.08 23.32 8.17
C PRO A 44 0.61 24.60 7.71
N ASP A 45 1.78 24.90 8.24
CA ASP A 45 2.59 26.07 7.83
C ASP A 45 2.96 26.01 6.34
N ILE A 46 3.22 24.82 5.80
CA ILE A 46 3.53 24.61 4.37
C ILE A 46 2.24 24.59 3.54
N THR A 47 1.24 23.84 3.99
CA THR A 47 0.03 23.58 3.18
C THR A 47 -0.91 24.79 3.12
N LEU A 48 -0.98 25.60 4.19
CA LEU A 48 -1.70 26.88 4.18
C LEU A 48 -1.12 27.88 3.17
N GLN A 49 0.21 27.92 3.05
CA GLN A 49 0.86 28.79 2.04
C GLN A 49 0.52 28.36 0.61
N ARG A 50 0.41 27.04 0.36
CA ARG A 50 0.06 26.49 -0.96
C ARG A 50 -1.41 26.74 -1.30
N GLY A 51 -2.29 26.65 -0.32
CA GLY A 51 -3.73 26.86 -0.47
C GLY A 51 -4.45 25.68 -1.11
N THR A 52 -5.78 25.70 -0.95
CA THR A 52 -6.66 24.59 -1.31
C THR A 52 -6.57 24.22 -2.80
N GLU A 53 -6.63 25.17 -3.71
CA GLU A 53 -6.65 24.89 -5.15
C GLU A 53 -5.37 24.24 -5.64
N PHE A 54 -4.21 24.71 -5.17
CA PHE A 54 -2.94 24.08 -5.52
C PHE A 54 -2.88 22.62 -5.01
N LEU A 55 -3.32 22.39 -3.76
CA LEU A 55 -3.34 21.04 -3.18
C LEU A 55 -4.29 20.13 -3.94
N LYS A 56 -5.47 20.62 -4.37
CA LYS A 56 -6.41 19.86 -5.20
C LYS A 56 -5.76 19.42 -6.51
N ILE A 57 -5.12 20.35 -7.22
CA ILE A 57 -4.43 20.04 -8.49
C ILE A 57 -3.36 18.97 -8.25
N LEU A 58 -2.53 19.14 -7.22
CA LEU A 58 -1.45 18.20 -6.93
C LEU A 58 -1.95 16.81 -6.54
N ILE A 59 -3.01 16.72 -5.74
CA ILE A 59 -3.62 15.43 -5.37
C ILE A 59 -4.27 14.79 -6.59
N ASN A 60 -4.94 15.57 -7.43
CA ASN A 60 -5.61 15.07 -8.62
C ASN A 60 -4.61 14.51 -9.65
N MET A 61 -3.58 15.28 -9.98
CA MET A 61 -2.66 15.01 -11.09
C MET A 61 -1.41 14.24 -10.66
N GLY A 62 -1.07 14.23 -9.36
CA GLY A 62 0.19 13.70 -8.88
C GLY A 62 1.40 14.56 -9.27
N SER A 63 2.59 13.97 -9.25
CA SER A 63 3.82 14.64 -9.67
C SER A 63 4.81 13.66 -10.31
N PRO A 64 5.67 14.15 -11.24
CA PRO A 64 6.74 13.34 -11.82
C PRO A 64 7.74 12.78 -10.78
N ALA A 65 7.79 13.39 -9.58
CA ALA A 65 8.62 12.92 -8.47
C ALA A 65 8.04 11.72 -7.72
N GLY A 66 6.99 11.08 -8.24
CA GLY A 66 6.43 9.84 -7.75
C GLY A 66 5.22 10.00 -6.81
N MET A 67 4.62 11.17 -6.70
CA MET A 67 3.30 11.29 -6.08
C MET A 67 2.24 10.78 -7.06
N PRO A 68 1.40 9.81 -6.66
CA PRO A 68 0.38 9.27 -7.54
C PRO A 68 -0.68 10.28 -7.94
N ASN A 69 -1.28 10.08 -9.10
CA ASN A 69 -2.35 10.89 -9.67
C ASN A 69 -3.73 10.37 -9.17
N TRP A 70 -4.02 10.62 -7.90
CA TRP A 70 -5.16 10.03 -7.19
C TRP A 70 -6.52 10.26 -7.86
N GLY A 71 -6.75 11.44 -8.42
CA GLY A 71 -8.01 11.77 -9.09
C GLY A 71 -8.06 11.23 -10.51
N THR A 72 -7.05 11.54 -11.36
CA THR A 72 -7.07 11.11 -12.77
C THR A 72 -6.98 9.59 -12.93
N SER A 73 -6.49 8.87 -11.91
CA SER A 73 -6.56 7.40 -11.86
C SER A 73 -7.89 6.85 -11.32
N GLY A 74 -8.82 7.71 -10.92
CA GLY A 74 -10.12 7.31 -10.37
C GLY A 74 -10.09 6.75 -8.95
N GLN A 75 -8.96 6.87 -8.22
CA GLN A 75 -8.82 6.32 -6.87
C GLN A 75 -9.43 7.22 -5.79
N LEU A 76 -9.53 8.52 -6.04
CA LEU A 76 -10.25 9.48 -5.21
C LEU A 76 -11.22 10.28 -6.08
N SER A 77 -12.44 10.49 -5.57
CA SER A 77 -13.43 11.36 -6.20
C SER A 77 -13.05 12.84 -6.04
N GLU A 78 -13.63 13.73 -6.85
CA GLU A 78 -13.43 15.19 -6.71
C GLU A 78 -13.78 15.68 -5.30
N LYS A 79 -14.87 15.16 -4.71
CA LYS A 79 -15.24 15.48 -3.33
C LYS A 79 -14.15 15.08 -2.34
N GLN A 80 -13.60 13.90 -2.48
CA GLN A 80 -12.50 13.42 -1.61
C GLN A 80 -11.23 14.23 -1.79
N ILE A 81 -10.90 14.65 -3.00
CA ILE A 81 -9.76 15.52 -3.29
C ILE A 81 -9.94 16.88 -2.61
N ASP A 82 -11.13 17.47 -2.69
CA ASP A 82 -11.44 18.73 -2.02
C ASP A 82 -11.33 18.61 -0.49
N ILE A 83 -11.94 17.57 0.08
CA ILE A 83 -11.85 17.27 1.51
C ILE A 83 -10.39 17.09 1.93
N MET A 84 -9.60 16.33 1.19
CA MET A 84 -8.19 16.11 1.49
C MET A 84 -7.37 17.40 1.41
N ALA A 85 -7.61 18.24 0.40
CA ALA A 85 -6.90 19.51 0.27
C ALA A 85 -7.17 20.46 1.43
N ARG A 86 -8.42 20.52 1.92
CA ARG A 86 -8.80 21.29 3.11
C ARG A 86 -8.23 20.66 4.38
N PHE A 87 -8.31 19.34 4.52
CA PHE A 87 -7.79 18.58 5.65
C PHE A 87 -6.29 18.78 5.88
N LEU A 88 -5.50 18.80 4.80
CA LEU A 88 -4.05 18.98 4.90
C LEU A 88 -3.64 20.35 5.43
N GLN A 89 -4.54 21.34 5.42
CA GLN A 89 -4.31 22.69 5.95
C GLN A 89 -4.70 22.83 7.43
N ASN A 90 -5.32 21.79 8.00
CA ASN A 90 -5.64 21.71 9.42
C ASN A 90 -4.56 20.94 10.18
N GLU A 91 -4.54 21.09 11.51
CA GLU A 91 -3.64 20.31 12.36
C GLU A 91 -3.83 18.80 12.14
N PRO A 92 -2.74 18.03 12.08
CA PRO A 92 -2.82 16.59 11.89
C PRO A 92 -3.55 15.94 13.06
N PRO A 93 -4.43 14.95 12.81
CA PRO A 93 -5.01 14.15 13.88
C PRO A 93 -3.94 13.33 14.60
N THR A 94 -4.24 12.93 15.83
CA THR A 94 -3.44 11.90 16.49
C THR A 94 -3.44 10.63 15.63
N PRO A 95 -2.27 10.07 15.31
CA PRO A 95 -2.21 8.82 14.57
C PRO A 95 -2.99 7.72 15.29
N PRO A 96 -3.75 6.88 14.57
CA PRO A 96 -4.38 5.72 15.18
C PRO A 96 -3.32 4.76 15.72
N GLU A 97 -3.62 4.10 16.82
CA GLU A 97 -2.80 3.00 17.29
C GLU A 97 -2.85 1.85 16.29
N TRP A 98 -1.71 1.16 16.13
CA TRP A 98 -1.61 -0.02 15.28
C TRP A 98 -0.73 -1.05 15.97
N GLY A 99 -1.35 -1.90 16.74
CA GLY A 99 -0.70 -2.97 17.48
C GLY A 99 -1.16 -4.35 17.02
N MET A 100 -0.91 -5.33 17.84
CA MET A 100 -1.24 -6.73 17.54
C MET A 100 -2.75 -6.96 17.34
N LYS A 101 -3.59 -6.17 18.03
CA LYS A 101 -5.05 -6.28 17.87
C LYS A 101 -5.47 -5.85 16.47
N GLU A 102 -5.05 -4.68 16.02
CA GLU A 102 -5.38 -4.12 14.71
C GLU A 102 -4.82 -4.99 13.58
N MET A 103 -3.61 -5.54 13.76
CA MET A 103 -3.05 -6.53 12.82
C MET A 103 -3.94 -7.77 12.70
N LYS A 104 -4.35 -8.36 13.82
CA LYS A 104 -5.23 -9.54 13.82
C LYS A 104 -6.60 -9.25 13.21
N ASP A 105 -7.17 -8.09 13.52
CA ASP A 105 -8.46 -7.66 12.97
C ASP A 105 -8.40 -7.42 11.45
N SER A 106 -7.22 -7.05 10.94
CA SER A 106 -6.98 -6.85 9.51
C SER A 106 -6.65 -8.12 8.73
N TRP A 107 -6.38 -9.22 9.44
CA TRP A 107 -6.01 -10.48 8.80
C TRP A 107 -7.20 -11.10 8.09
N LYS A 108 -7.02 -11.36 6.80
CA LYS A 108 -8.00 -12.08 5.97
C LYS A 108 -7.36 -13.30 5.36
N VAL A 109 -7.99 -14.44 5.60
CA VAL A 109 -7.68 -15.70 4.92
C VAL A 109 -8.61 -15.83 3.73
N LEU A 110 -8.08 -15.59 2.52
CA LEU A 110 -8.87 -15.62 1.28
C LEU A 110 -9.08 -17.04 0.79
N VAL A 111 -8.06 -17.90 0.98
CA VAL A 111 -8.16 -19.35 0.73
C VAL A 111 -7.79 -20.07 2.02
N PRO A 112 -8.72 -20.79 2.66
CA PRO A 112 -8.45 -21.59 3.87
C PRO A 112 -7.29 -22.57 3.66
N VAL A 113 -6.51 -22.82 4.70
CA VAL A 113 -5.30 -23.66 4.61
C VAL A 113 -5.60 -25.06 4.12
N ASP A 114 -6.71 -25.64 4.57
CA ASP A 114 -7.19 -26.99 4.16
C ASP A 114 -7.67 -27.03 2.70
N LYS A 115 -7.90 -25.88 2.06
CA LYS A 115 -8.27 -25.76 0.65
C LYS A 115 -7.07 -25.45 -0.25
N ARG A 116 -5.89 -25.16 0.33
CA ARG A 116 -4.68 -24.96 -0.46
C ARG A 116 -4.09 -26.28 -0.91
N PRO A 117 -3.55 -26.37 -2.14
CA PRO A 117 -2.94 -27.61 -2.60
C PRO A 117 -1.72 -27.97 -1.75
N THR A 118 -1.58 -29.28 -1.45
CA THR A 118 -0.40 -29.81 -0.74
C THR A 118 0.78 -30.06 -1.67
N LYS A 119 0.53 -30.09 -2.98
CA LYS A 119 1.53 -30.23 -4.06
C LYS A 119 1.30 -29.15 -5.10
N GLN A 120 2.33 -28.80 -5.82
CA GLN A 120 2.23 -27.89 -6.95
C GLN A 120 1.23 -28.40 -8.00
N MET A 121 0.28 -27.55 -8.39
CA MET A 121 -0.80 -27.88 -9.33
C MET A 121 -0.49 -27.47 -10.76
N ASN A 122 0.56 -26.66 -10.96
CA ASN A 122 1.06 -26.22 -12.27
C ASN A 122 2.44 -26.83 -12.53
N ASN A 123 3.00 -26.57 -13.70
CA ASN A 123 4.29 -27.13 -14.14
C ASN A 123 5.40 -26.07 -14.24
N PHE A 124 5.26 -24.91 -13.57
CA PHE A 124 6.29 -23.88 -13.57
C PHE A 124 7.50 -24.30 -12.75
N ASN A 125 8.68 -23.93 -13.20
CA ASN A 125 9.90 -24.05 -12.43
C ASN A 125 9.94 -22.97 -11.36
N LEU A 126 9.59 -23.31 -10.11
CA LEU A 126 9.47 -22.35 -9.02
C LEU A 126 10.78 -21.63 -8.70
N ASP A 127 11.93 -22.27 -9.00
CA ASP A 127 13.25 -21.66 -8.82
C ASP A 127 13.56 -20.60 -9.89
N ASN A 128 12.75 -20.50 -10.95
CA ASN A 128 12.92 -19.55 -12.04
C ASN A 128 11.66 -18.71 -12.31
N ILE A 129 10.91 -18.38 -11.25
CA ILE A 129 9.82 -17.42 -11.33
C ILE A 129 10.29 -16.02 -10.91
N PHE A 130 9.98 -15.03 -11.72
CA PHE A 130 10.21 -13.62 -11.41
C PHE A 130 8.91 -12.99 -10.92
N ALA A 131 8.96 -12.35 -9.75
CA ALA A 131 7.89 -11.49 -9.23
C ALA A 131 8.25 -10.02 -9.47
N VAL A 132 7.63 -9.42 -10.47
CA VAL A 132 7.90 -8.03 -10.87
C VAL A 132 6.84 -7.12 -10.30
N THR A 133 7.25 -6.16 -9.46
CA THR A 133 6.34 -5.18 -8.87
C THR A 133 5.92 -4.15 -9.92
N LEU A 134 4.61 -4.05 -10.17
CA LEU A 134 3.98 -3.01 -10.97
C LEU A 134 3.45 -1.94 -10.01
N ARG A 135 4.39 -1.08 -9.56
CA ARG A 135 4.18 -0.19 -8.41
C ARG A 135 2.94 0.69 -8.55
N ASP A 136 2.80 1.35 -9.68
CA ASP A 136 1.78 2.39 -9.86
C ASP A 136 0.37 1.81 -10.00
N SER A 137 0.24 0.59 -10.49
CA SER A 137 -1.04 -0.12 -10.55
C SER A 137 -1.36 -0.93 -9.28
N GLY A 138 -0.38 -1.10 -8.37
CA GLY A 138 -0.55 -1.94 -7.17
C GLY A 138 -0.71 -3.42 -7.52
N GLU A 139 0.14 -3.91 -8.40
CA GLU A 139 0.08 -5.27 -8.92
C GLU A 139 1.46 -5.93 -8.91
N VAL A 140 1.46 -7.24 -9.00
CA VAL A 140 2.68 -8.05 -9.24
C VAL A 140 2.47 -8.90 -10.47
N ALA A 141 3.37 -8.81 -11.43
CA ALA A 141 3.44 -9.74 -12.56
C ALA A 141 4.34 -10.92 -12.17
N LEU A 142 3.78 -12.12 -12.23
CA LEU A 142 4.55 -13.36 -12.17
C LEU A 142 4.96 -13.73 -13.58
N ILE A 143 6.26 -13.93 -13.79
CA ILE A 143 6.85 -14.29 -15.09
C ILE A 143 7.55 -15.62 -14.94
N ASP A 144 7.23 -16.55 -15.82
CA ASP A 144 7.98 -17.80 -15.99
C ASP A 144 9.31 -17.50 -16.70
N GLY A 145 10.42 -17.70 -16.00
CA GLY A 145 11.75 -17.43 -16.54
C GLY A 145 12.19 -18.41 -17.63
N ASP A 146 11.63 -19.62 -17.66
CA ASP A 146 11.96 -20.62 -18.68
C ASP A 146 11.29 -20.25 -20.01
N SER A 147 10.00 -19.99 -20.02
CA SER A 147 9.26 -19.59 -21.23
C SER A 147 9.30 -18.09 -21.54
N LYS A 148 9.73 -17.25 -20.59
CA LYS A 148 9.73 -15.77 -20.63
C LYS A 148 8.35 -15.17 -20.85
N LYS A 149 7.30 -15.85 -20.39
CA LYS A 149 5.91 -15.41 -20.50
C LYS A 149 5.34 -15.00 -19.16
N ILE A 150 4.41 -14.04 -19.19
CA ILE A 150 3.65 -13.69 -18.01
C ILE A 150 2.71 -14.85 -17.67
N ILE A 151 2.85 -15.37 -16.44
CA ILE A 151 1.95 -16.36 -15.86
C ILE A 151 0.64 -15.67 -15.48
N LYS A 152 0.75 -14.59 -14.70
CA LYS A 152 -0.40 -13.83 -14.20
C LYS A 152 0.02 -12.46 -13.70
N ILE A 153 -0.87 -11.49 -13.84
CA ILE A 153 -0.80 -10.20 -13.13
C ILE A 153 -1.79 -10.27 -11.97
N ILE A 154 -1.30 -10.05 -10.75
CA ILE A 154 -2.05 -10.23 -9.51
C ILE A 154 -2.19 -8.89 -8.81
N LYS A 155 -3.43 -8.51 -8.47
CA LYS A 155 -3.72 -7.32 -7.67
C LYS A 155 -3.23 -7.55 -6.23
N THR A 156 -2.51 -6.57 -5.68
CA THR A 156 -1.93 -6.59 -4.35
C THR A 156 -2.19 -5.27 -3.62
N GLY A 157 -1.37 -4.94 -2.62
CA GLY A 157 -1.45 -3.68 -1.90
C GLY A 157 -1.12 -2.46 -2.76
N TYR A 158 -1.51 -1.29 -2.24
CA TYR A 158 -1.24 -0.02 -2.91
C TYR A 158 0.26 0.28 -3.01
N ALA A 159 0.68 0.74 -4.18
CA ALA A 159 2.07 1.10 -4.48
C ALA A 159 3.07 0.03 -4.01
N VAL A 160 2.76 -1.23 -4.33
CA VAL A 160 3.64 -2.37 -4.03
C VAL A 160 5.05 -2.11 -4.57
N HIS A 161 6.06 -2.35 -3.75
CA HIS A 161 7.44 -2.06 -4.13
C HIS A 161 8.46 -3.10 -3.68
N ILE A 162 8.02 -4.07 -2.88
CA ILE A 162 8.84 -5.20 -2.47
C ILE A 162 8.06 -6.49 -2.68
N SER A 163 8.74 -7.48 -3.28
CA SER A 163 8.32 -8.87 -3.36
C SER A 163 9.45 -9.74 -2.81
N ARG A 164 9.12 -10.74 -2.01
CA ARG A 164 10.06 -11.73 -1.47
C ARG A 164 9.52 -13.12 -1.67
N ALA A 165 10.31 -14.00 -2.28
CA ALA A 165 10.01 -15.42 -2.30
C ALA A 165 10.29 -16.05 -0.93
N SER A 166 9.44 -16.97 -0.47
CA SER A 166 9.74 -17.80 0.68
C SER A 166 10.92 -18.74 0.35
N ASN A 167 11.62 -19.18 1.39
CA ASN A 167 12.79 -20.06 1.19
C ASN A 167 12.40 -21.45 0.67
N SER A 168 11.14 -21.86 0.81
CA SER A 168 10.61 -23.08 0.18
C SER A 168 10.35 -22.92 -1.32
N GLY A 169 10.33 -21.67 -1.84
CA GLY A 169 9.93 -21.36 -3.21
C GLY A 169 8.41 -21.38 -3.45
N ARG A 170 7.60 -21.73 -2.42
CA ARG A 170 6.15 -21.85 -2.58
C ARG A 170 5.42 -20.52 -2.60
N TYR A 171 5.81 -19.57 -1.74
CA TYR A 171 5.08 -18.33 -1.56
C TYR A 171 5.86 -17.13 -2.05
N VAL A 172 5.13 -16.14 -2.57
CA VAL A 172 5.64 -14.79 -2.78
C VAL A 172 4.87 -13.85 -1.86
N TYR A 173 5.60 -13.11 -1.04
CA TYR A 173 5.07 -12.08 -0.18
C TYR A 173 5.34 -10.72 -0.79
N THR A 174 4.32 -9.86 -0.80
CA THR A 174 4.45 -8.51 -1.30
C THR A 174 4.06 -7.52 -0.21
N ILE A 175 4.64 -6.33 -0.24
CA ILE A 175 4.21 -5.25 0.62
C ILE A 175 4.07 -3.96 -0.18
N GLY A 176 2.94 -3.28 0.05
CA GLY A 176 2.65 -1.95 -0.49
C GLY A 176 2.91 -0.84 0.52
N ARG A 177 2.74 0.40 0.08
CA ARG A 177 2.87 1.59 0.95
C ARG A 177 1.68 1.79 1.89
N ASP A 178 0.65 1.01 1.75
CA ASP A 178 -0.47 0.87 2.70
C ASP A 178 -0.14 -0.08 3.86
N ALA A 179 1.11 -0.55 3.93
CA ALA A 179 1.59 -1.52 4.91
C ALA A 179 0.81 -2.86 4.87
N LYS A 180 0.16 -3.15 3.73
CA LYS A 180 -0.51 -4.42 3.50
C LYS A 180 0.45 -5.44 2.92
N ILE A 181 0.51 -6.62 3.54
CA ILE A 181 1.19 -7.79 3.01
C ILE A 181 0.16 -8.68 2.34
N ASP A 182 0.46 -9.12 1.12
CA ASP A 182 -0.27 -10.16 0.41
C ASP A 182 0.61 -11.41 0.31
N MET A 183 0.03 -12.58 0.57
CA MET A 183 0.65 -13.88 0.44
C MET A 183 0.13 -14.57 -0.81
N ILE A 184 0.99 -14.74 -1.81
CA ILE A 184 0.67 -15.41 -3.08
C ILE A 184 1.16 -16.85 -3.00
N ASP A 185 0.28 -17.83 -3.26
CA ASP A 185 0.64 -19.26 -3.31
C ASP A 185 0.91 -19.68 -4.76
N LEU A 186 2.18 -20.01 -5.05
CA LEU A 186 2.63 -20.44 -6.36
C LEU A 186 2.27 -21.91 -6.67
N PHE A 187 1.82 -22.69 -5.67
CA PHE A 187 1.34 -24.05 -5.91
C PHE A 187 -0.03 -24.09 -6.57
N MET A 188 -0.77 -23.01 -6.49
CA MET A 188 -2.10 -22.93 -7.11
C MET A 188 -2.00 -22.74 -8.63
N ASP A 189 -3.03 -23.16 -9.33
CA ASP A 189 -3.16 -22.98 -10.79
C ASP A 189 -4.49 -22.27 -11.12
N PRO A 190 -4.46 -21.00 -11.51
CA PRO A 190 -3.28 -20.11 -11.54
C PRO A 190 -2.88 -19.63 -10.13
N PRO A 191 -1.63 -19.19 -9.91
CA PRO A 191 -1.19 -18.58 -8.67
C PRO A 191 -2.10 -17.42 -8.25
N GLN A 192 -2.36 -17.29 -6.93
CA GLN A 192 -3.24 -16.24 -6.42
C GLN A 192 -2.92 -15.85 -4.98
N VAL A 193 -3.44 -14.70 -4.55
CA VAL A 193 -3.36 -14.28 -3.15
C VAL A 193 -4.23 -15.21 -2.30
N VAL A 194 -3.65 -15.77 -1.25
CA VAL A 194 -4.33 -16.70 -0.33
C VAL A 194 -4.57 -16.11 1.06
N ALA A 195 -3.85 -15.06 1.41
CA ALA A 195 -4.06 -14.31 2.65
C ALA A 195 -3.53 -12.88 2.51
N GLU A 196 -4.09 -11.97 3.31
CA GLU A 196 -3.62 -10.59 3.42
C GLU A 196 -3.68 -10.11 4.86
N ILE A 197 -2.78 -9.20 5.24
CA ILE A 197 -2.73 -8.57 6.55
C ILE A 197 -2.13 -7.17 6.44
N LYS A 198 -2.65 -6.21 7.20
CA LYS A 198 -2.05 -4.89 7.36
C LYS A 198 -1.23 -4.86 8.64
N ILE A 199 0.09 -4.66 8.52
CA ILE A 199 1.04 -4.78 9.63
C ILE A 199 1.42 -3.45 10.28
N GLY A 200 0.90 -2.33 9.80
CA GLY A 200 1.24 -1.02 10.34
C GLY A 200 0.62 0.12 9.54
N LEU A 201 1.10 1.33 9.80
CA LEU A 201 0.72 2.54 9.07
C LEU A 201 1.79 2.96 8.04
N GLU A 202 3.05 2.60 8.30
CA GLU A 202 4.21 2.99 7.49
C GLU A 202 5.18 1.84 7.22
N ALA A 203 4.77 0.59 7.44
CA ALA A 203 5.62 -0.56 7.14
C ALA A 203 5.95 -0.60 5.65
N ARG A 204 7.22 -0.88 5.31
CA ARG A 204 7.73 -0.75 3.94
C ARG A 204 8.55 -1.93 3.47
N SER A 205 8.82 -2.86 4.36
CA SER A 205 9.62 -4.04 4.03
C SER A 205 9.00 -5.28 4.63
N VAL A 206 9.28 -6.38 4.00
CA VAL A 206 8.99 -7.72 4.45
C VAL A 206 10.21 -8.56 4.12
N GLU A 207 10.59 -9.44 5.04
CA GLU A 207 11.68 -10.39 4.81
C GLU A 207 11.20 -11.79 5.12
N THR A 208 11.79 -12.78 4.46
CA THR A 208 11.43 -14.19 4.62
C THR A 208 12.51 -14.93 5.40
N SER A 209 12.09 -15.84 6.26
CA SER A 209 13.01 -16.65 7.05
C SER A 209 13.81 -17.60 6.15
N LYS A 210 15.11 -17.71 6.43
CA LYS A 210 16.02 -18.66 5.80
C LYS A 210 16.39 -19.81 6.75
N TYR A 211 15.77 -19.86 7.92
CA TYR A 211 16.04 -20.91 8.91
C TYR A 211 15.24 -22.17 8.57
N LYS A 212 15.92 -23.30 8.73
CA LYS A 212 15.29 -24.62 8.53
C LYS A 212 14.09 -24.80 9.45
N GLY A 213 12.97 -25.23 8.89
CA GLY A 213 11.68 -25.39 9.60
C GLY A 213 10.84 -24.11 9.69
N TYR A 214 11.35 -22.98 9.13
CA TYR A 214 10.66 -21.69 9.11
C TYR A 214 10.65 -21.06 7.71
N GLU A 215 10.81 -21.88 6.69
CA GLU A 215 11.04 -21.46 5.29
C GLU A 215 9.91 -20.58 4.73
N ASP A 216 8.69 -20.73 5.25
CA ASP A 216 7.51 -19.99 4.82
C ASP A 216 7.09 -18.89 5.83
N LYS A 217 7.96 -18.59 6.81
CA LYS A 217 7.68 -17.54 7.79
C LYS A 217 8.20 -16.18 7.33
N LEU A 218 7.56 -15.13 7.84
CA LEU A 218 7.92 -13.74 7.63
C LEU A 218 8.47 -13.11 8.91
N ALA A 219 9.24 -12.02 8.73
CA ALA A 219 9.62 -11.06 9.75
C ALA A 219 9.40 -9.63 9.24
#